data_8a8557d733561be4634e83abf0a9e753
#
_entry.id   8a8557d733561be4634e83abf0a9e753
#
_cell.length_a   1.000
_cell.length_b   1.000
_cell.length_c   1.000
_cell.angle_alpha   90.00
_cell.angle_beta   90.00
_cell.angle_gamma   90.00
#
_symmetry.space_group_name_H-M   'P 1'
#
loop_
_entity.id
_entity.type
_entity.pdbx_description
1 polymer ?
#
loop_
_entity_poly.entity_id
_entity_poly.type
_entity_poly.pdbx_seq_one_letter_code
_entity_poly.pdbx_strand_id
1 'polypeptide(L)'
;TSGLYQKAWPEIVSAFQALGLGDPKEFYDAIVTAGFAIRNGEVGTLGELSPKPHPWLYAEAARVGLGIDFTQRHYVIGIEDSGAGVCSIRLAGFAPIGFAGGNINKGGTRALCTHFADRFDQILSLL
;
A
#
# COMPACT_ATOMS: atom_id res chain seq x y z
N THR A 1 3.47 -3.54 -0.08
CA THR A 1 3.20 -4.66 0.85
C THR A 1 4.25 -4.74 1.95
N SER A 2 3.86 -5.16 3.15
CA SER A 2 4.79 -5.45 4.26
C SER A 2 5.47 -6.82 4.15
N GLY A 3 5.13 -7.62 3.17
CA GLY A 3 5.82 -8.88 2.87
C GLY A 3 7.24 -8.64 2.32
N LEU A 4 8.18 -9.50 2.68
CA LEU A 4 9.50 -9.50 2.08
C LEU A 4 9.39 -9.80 0.57
N TYR A 5 10.26 -9.19 -0.23
CA TYR A 5 10.25 -9.35 -1.69
C TYR A 5 10.26 -10.82 -2.12
N GLN A 6 11.13 -11.63 -1.53
CA GLN A 6 11.30 -13.04 -1.87
C GLN A 6 10.02 -13.86 -1.67
N LYS A 7 9.13 -13.42 -0.78
CA LYS A 7 7.84 -14.06 -0.53
C LYS A 7 6.72 -13.37 -1.31
N ALA A 8 6.62 -12.06 -1.21
CA ALA A 8 5.52 -11.30 -1.78
C ALA A 8 5.51 -11.31 -3.31
N TRP A 9 6.68 -11.23 -3.95
CA TRP A 9 6.75 -11.18 -5.39
C TRP A 9 6.21 -12.43 -6.09
N PRO A 10 6.61 -13.66 -5.72
CA PRO A 10 6.03 -14.87 -6.29
C PRO A 10 4.51 -14.98 -6.07
N GLU A 11 4.01 -14.54 -4.91
CA GLU A 11 2.57 -14.54 -4.62
C GLU A 11 1.80 -13.56 -5.53
N ILE A 12 2.34 -12.37 -5.76
CA ILE A 12 1.76 -11.37 -6.69
C ILE A 12 1.73 -11.94 -8.11
N VAL A 13 2.85 -12.49 -8.60
CA VAL A 13 2.93 -13.07 -9.94
C VAL A 13 1.94 -14.22 -10.10
N SER A 14 1.86 -15.11 -9.11
CA SER A 14 0.92 -16.24 -9.13
C SER A 14 -0.55 -15.76 -9.17
N ALA A 15 -0.89 -14.74 -8.39
CA ALA A 15 -2.23 -14.16 -8.39
C ALA A 15 -2.58 -13.54 -9.75
N PHE A 16 -1.65 -12.82 -10.36
CA PHE A 16 -1.83 -12.22 -11.69
C PHE A 16 -2.02 -13.27 -12.77
N GLN A 17 -1.24 -14.36 -12.72
CA GLN A 17 -1.39 -15.50 -13.63
C GLN A 17 -2.76 -16.17 -13.48
N ALA A 18 -3.19 -16.41 -12.25
CA ALA A 18 -4.49 -17.03 -11.97
C ALA A 18 -5.67 -16.17 -12.46
N LEU A 19 -5.52 -14.85 -12.45
CA LEU A 19 -6.54 -13.89 -12.90
C LEU A 19 -6.40 -13.48 -14.37
N GLY A 20 -5.35 -13.93 -15.07
CA GLY A 20 -5.11 -13.56 -16.47
C GLY A 20 -4.76 -12.08 -16.67
N LEU A 21 -4.14 -11.42 -15.69
CA LEU A 21 -3.85 -9.98 -15.70
C LEU A 21 -2.49 -9.61 -16.33
N GLY A 22 -1.70 -10.59 -16.78
CA GLY A 22 -0.39 -10.32 -17.37
C GLY A 22 0.73 -10.12 -16.36
N ASP A 23 1.72 -9.28 -16.69
CA ASP A 23 2.85 -8.99 -15.81
C ASP A 23 2.47 -7.89 -14.80
N PRO A 24 2.61 -8.13 -13.47
CA PRO A 24 2.36 -7.10 -12.46
C PRO A 24 3.17 -5.80 -12.68
N LYS A 25 4.35 -5.89 -13.26
CA LYS A 25 5.19 -4.70 -13.55
C LYS A 25 4.62 -3.79 -14.63
N GLU A 26 3.81 -4.35 -15.53
CA GLU A 26 3.11 -3.56 -16.55
C GLU A 26 1.78 -3.01 -16.04
N PHE A 27 1.26 -3.60 -14.95
CA PHE A 27 -0.01 -3.22 -14.36
C PHE A 27 0.10 -2.10 -13.32
N TYR A 28 1.18 -2.11 -12.52
CA TYR A 28 1.42 -1.13 -11.46
C TYR A 28 2.50 -0.13 -11.85
N ASP A 29 2.28 1.15 -11.56
CA ASP A 29 3.28 2.21 -11.72
C ASP A 29 4.47 2.03 -10.77
N ALA A 30 4.24 1.46 -9.57
CA ALA A 30 5.27 1.14 -8.61
C ALA A 30 4.85 -0.01 -7.69
N ILE A 31 5.83 -0.84 -7.31
CA ILE A 31 5.65 -1.94 -6.34
C ILE A 31 6.71 -1.80 -5.27
N VAL A 32 6.29 -1.61 -4.01
CA VAL A 32 7.17 -1.52 -2.86
C VAL A 32 6.92 -2.69 -1.91
N THR A 33 7.99 -3.39 -1.54
CA THR A 33 7.96 -4.47 -0.57
C THR A 33 8.79 -4.12 0.65
N ALA A 34 8.54 -4.77 1.80
CA ALA A 34 9.36 -4.58 2.97
C ALA A 34 10.80 -5.03 2.70
N GLY A 35 11.77 -4.25 3.16
CA GLY A 35 13.19 -4.53 2.97
C GLY A 35 13.77 -4.13 1.61
N PHE A 36 12.95 -3.62 0.69
CA PHE A 36 13.39 -3.12 -0.61
C PHE A 36 12.84 -1.73 -0.85
N ALA A 37 13.70 -0.81 -1.24
CA ALA A 37 13.32 0.52 -1.70
C ALA A 37 13.58 0.65 -3.19
N ILE A 38 12.69 1.33 -3.90
CA ILE A 38 12.92 1.71 -5.29
C ILE A 38 13.87 2.90 -5.29
N ARG A 39 15.06 2.75 -5.88
CA ARG A 39 16.04 3.83 -6.04
C ARG A 39 16.47 3.88 -7.50
N ASN A 40 16.05 4.91 -8.24
CA ASN A 40 16.47 5.16 -9.62
C ASN A 40 16.43 3.91 -10.53
N GLY A 41 15.38 3.11 -10.42
CA GLY A 41 15.23 1.87 -11.19
C GLY A 41 15.96 0.67 -10.61
N GLU A 42 16.73 0.83 -9.54
CA GLU A 42 17.37 -0.26 -8.81
C GLU A 42 16.54 -0.67 -7.59
N VAL A 43 16.52 -1.96 -7.31
CA VAL A 43 15.89 -2.50 -6.09
C VAL A 43 16.97 -2.57 -5.01
N GLY A 44 16.92 -1.64 -4.06
CA GLY A 44 17.83 -1.61 -2.91
C GLY A 44 17.24 -2.29 -1.69
N THR A 45 18.06 -2.98 -0.91
CA THR A 45 17.68 -3.49 0.41
C THR A 45 17.87 -2.39 1.43
N LEU A 46 16.83 -2.06 2.22
CA LEU A 46 17.02 -1.26 3.43
C LEU A 46 17.67 -2.14 4.51
N GLY A 47 18.66 -1.59 5.20
CA GLY A 47 19.31 -2.28 6.32
C GLY A 47 18.34 -2.59 7.47
N GLU A 48 17.27 -1.80 7.60
CA GLU A 48 16.23 -1.97 8.60
C GLU A 48 14.87 -2.14 7.95
N LEU A 49 14.12 -3.10 8.48
CA LEU A 49 12.71 -3.29 8.12
C LEU A 49 11.87 -2.29 8.91
N SER A 50 11.05 -1.52 8.20
CA SER A 50 10.07 -0.62 8.81
C SER A 50 8.66 -1.12 8.49
N PRO A 51 8.18 -2.14 9.22
CA PRO A 51 6.87 -2.72 8.96
C PRO A 51 5.75 -1.74 9.37
N LYS A 52 4.55 -1.97 8.87
CA LYS A 52 3.35 -1.28 9.36
C LYS A 52 3.21 -1.50 10.89
N PRO A 53 2.89 -0.46 11.67
CA PRO A 53 2.28 0.81 11.29
C PRO A 53 3.26 1.93 10.88
N HIS A 54 4.57 1.65 10.75
CA HIS A 54 5.52 2.66 10.28
C HIS A 54 5.10 3.19 8.90
N PRO A 55 5.18 4.50 8.62
CA PRO A 55 4.69 5.11 7.39
C PRO A 55 5.52 4.80 6.14
N TRP A 56 6.71 4.20 6.31
CA TRP A 56 7.71 4.08 5.25
C TRP A 56 7.18 3.48 3.95
N LEU A 57 6.43 2.37 3.99
CA LEU A 57 5.97 1.69 2.78
C LEU A 57 5.11 2.58 1.90
N TYR A 58 4.19 3.34 2.49
CA TYR A 58 3.31 4.25 1.76
C TYR A 58 4.04 5.52 1.33
N ALA A 59 4.87 6.08 2.22
CA ALA A 59 5.69 7.23 1.89
C ALA A 59 6.68 6.93 0.75
N GLU A 60 7.32 5.75 0.77
CA GLU A 60 8.23 5.30 -0.28
C GLU A 60 7.51 5.06 -1.60
N ALA A 61 6.35 4.39 -1.57
CA ALA A 61 5.54 4.16 -2.76
C ALA A 61 5.14 5.47 -3.43
N ALA A 62 4.63 6.44 -2.66
CA ALA A 62 4.21 7.72 -3.20
C ALA A 62 5.41 8.56 -3.68
N ARG A 63 6.43 8.73 -2.84
CA ARG A 63 7.53 9.66 -3.11
C ARG A 63 8.53 9.12 -4.12
N VAL A 64 9.02 7.91 -3.93
CA VAL A 64 10.06 7.31 -4.78
C VAL A 64 9.43 6.55 -5.94
N GLY A 65 8.40 5.76 -5.67
CA GLY A 65 7.72 4.97 -6.68
C GLY A 65 6.96 5.80 -7.70
N LEU A 66 6.16 6.76 -7.23
CA LEU A 66 5.27 7.60 -8.08
C LEU A 66 5.79 9.02 -8.29
N GLY A 67 6.89 9.42 -7.65
CA GLY A 67 7.45 10.77 -7.78
C GLY A 67 6.56 11.87 -7.19
N ILE A 68 5.65 11.54 -6.26
CA ILE A 68 4.71 12.50 -5.67
C ILE A 68 5.44 13.33 -4.61
N ASP A 69 5.44 14.64 -4.79
CA ASP A 69 6.00 15.57 -3.80
C ASP A 69 5.12 15.61 -2.53
N PHE A 70 5.75 15.88 -1.38
CA PHE A 70 5.03 15.96 -0.10
C PHE A 70 3.94 17.03 -0.08
N THR A 71 4.09 18.11 -0.85
CA THR A 71 3.07 19.16 -1.01
C THR A 71 1.80 18.64 -1.68
N GLN A 72 1.91 17.55 -2.46
CA GLN A 72 0.82 16.89 -3.18
C GLN A 72 0.19 15.74 -2.40
N ARG A 73 0.61 15.49 -1.16
CA ARG A 73 0.13 14.35 -0.33
C ARG A 73 -1.39 14.25 -0.18
N HIS A 74 -2.09 15.38 -0.31
CA HIS A 74 -3.55 15.44 -0.20
C HIS A 74 -4.29 14.82 -1.40
N TYR A 75 -3.57 14.53 -2.49
CA TYR A 75 -4.09 13.76 -3.62
C TYR A 75 -3.85 12.26 -3.48
N VAL A 76 -3.13 11.83 -2.44
CA VAL A 76 -2.80 10.42 -2.24
C VAL A 76 -3.83 9.75 -1.34
N ILE A 77 -4.38 8.66 -1.82
CA ILE A 77 -5.30 7.80 -1.09
C ILE A 77 -4.64 6.44 -0.89
N GLY A 78 -4.66 5.94 0.33
CA GLY A 78 -4.26 4.58 0.64
C GLY A 78 -5.47 3.70 0.90
N ILE A 79 -5.48 2.47 0.37
CA ILE A 79 -6.55 1.48 0.60
C ILE A 79 -5.97 0.35 1.45
N GLU A 80 -6.63 0.00 2.53
CA GLU A 80 -6.14 -0.99 3.51
C GLU A 80 -7.28 -1.74 4.21
N ASP A 81 -6.98 -2.99 4.58
CA ASP A 81 -7.86 -3.87 5.36
C ASP A 81 -7.37 -4.06 6.80
N SER A 82 -6.13 -3.68 7.09
CA SER A 82 -5.51 -3.85 8.41
C SER A 82 -5.42 -2.55 9.20
N GLY A 83 -5.62 -2.64 10.51
CA GLY A 83 -5.47 -1.49 11.40
C GLY A 83 -4.06 -0.89 11.37
N ALA A 84 -3.04 -1.73 11.31
CA ALA A 84 -1.66 -1.29 11.19
C ALA A 84 -1.40 -0.54 9.88
N GLY A 85 -2.04 -0.97 8.78
CA GLY A 85 -1.93 -0.30 7.49
C GLY A 85 -2.66 1.04 7.48
N VAL A 86 -3.85 1.13 8.07
CA VAL A 86 -4.57 2.41 8.24
C VAL A 86 -3.72 3.43 9.01
N CYS A 87 -3.09 3.00 10.11
CA CYS A 87 -2.16 3.85 10.86
C CYS A 87 -0.97 4.29 10.00
N SER A 88 -0.38 3.36 9.24
CA SER A 88 0.74 3.63 8.35
C SER A 88 0.41 4.69 7.29
N ILE A 89 -0.77 4.60 6.66
CA ILE A 89 -1.26 5.59 5.68
C ILE A 89 -1.42 6.97 6.34
N ARG A 90 -2.06 7.03 7.52
CA ARG A 90 -2.22 8.28 8.27
C ARG A 90 -0.90 8.92 8.65
N LEU A 91 0.05 8.13 9.16
CA LEU A 91 1.38 8.60 9.53
C LEU A 91 2.20 9.07 8.31
N ALA A 92 1.95 8.51 7.14
CA ALA A 92 2.52 9.00 5.88
C ALA A 92 1.89 10.33 5.40
N GLY A 93 0.81 10.78 6.04
CA GLY A 93 0.11 12.02 5.71
C GLY A 93 -0.96 11.86 4.62
N PHE A 94 -1.41 10.63 4.34
CA PHE A 94 -2.37 10.31 3.30
C PHE A 94 -3.76 10.01 3.86
N ALA A 95 -4.77 10.04 2.99
CA ALA A 95 -6.16 9.69 3.33
C ALA A 95 -6.36 8.16 3.24
N PRO A 96 -6.73 7.45 4.33
CA PRO A 96 -7.00 6.04 4.26
C PRO A 96 -8.46 5.74 3.92
N ILE A 97 -8.68 4.86 2.97
CA ILE A 97 -9.92 4.14 2.77
C ILE A 97 -9.76 2.77 3.41
N GLY A 98 -10.52 2.49 4.46
CA GLY A 98 -10.58 1.17 5.07
C GLY A 98 -11.42 0.22 4.22
N PHE A 99 -10.99 -1.03 4.11
CA PHE A 99 -11.70 -2.08 3.40
C PHE A 99 -12.04 -3.24 4.34
N ALA A 100 -13.25 -3.76 4.22
CA ALA A 100 -13.70 -4.91 4.99
C ALA A 100 -12.90 -6.19 4.62
N GLY A 101 -12.79 -7.11 5.56
CA GLY A 101 -12.11 -8.41 5.37
C GLY A 101 -10.92 -8.62 6.29
N GLY A 102 -10.28 -7.55 6.75
CA GLY A 102 -9.19 -7.59 7.71
C GLY A 102 -9.60 -7.28 9.15
N ASN A 103 -8.71 -6.63 9.89
CA ASN A 103 -8.86 -6.41 11.33
C ASN A 103 -9.19 -4.96 11.75
N ILE A 104 -9.52 -4.07 10.81
CA ILE A 104 -9.80 -2.64 11.10
C ILE A 104 -10.85 -2.49 12.19
N ASN A 105 -11.98 -3.20 12.07
CA ASN A 105 -13.07 -3.12 13.03
C ASN A 105 -12.67 -3.66 14.42
N LYS A 106 -11.96 -4.80 14.45
CA LYS A 106 -11.48 -5.43 15.69
C LYS A 106 -10.45 -4.57 16.42
N GLY A 107 -9.59 -3.90 15.65
CA GLY A 107 -8.52 -3.03 16.17
C GLY A 107 -8.98 -1.61 16.51
N GLY A 108 -10.25 -1.26 16.29
CA GLY A 108 -10.79 0.08 16.58
C GLY A 108 -10.24 1.18 15.66
N THR A 109 -9.56 0.83 14.57
CA THR A 109 -8.90 1.80 13.68
C THR A 109 -9.82 2.35 12.60
N ARG A 110 -11.07 1.90 12.54
CA ARG A 110 -12.07 2.42 11.59
C ARG A 110 -12.26 3.94 11.72
N ALA A 111 -12.18 4.48 12.93
CA ALA A 111 -12.27 5.92 13.17
C ALA A 111 -11.14 6.75 12.51
N LEU A 112 -10.04 6.12 12.15
CA LEU A 112 -8.93 6.76 11.43
C LEU A 112 -9.13 6.77 9.91
N CYS A 113 -10.09 5.99 9.39
CA CYS A 113 -10.40 5.96 7.97
C CYS A 113 -11.18 7.21 7.56
N THR A 114 -10.87 7.76 6.39
CA THR A 114 -11.67 8.82 5.77
C THR A 114 -12.98 8.24 5.26
N HIS A 115 -12.92 7.05 4.68
CA HIS A 115 -14.06 6.24 4.24
C HIS A 115 -13.82 4.78 4.60
N PHE A 116 -14.90 4.01 4.69
CA PHE A 116 -14.86 2.57 4.91
C PHE A 116 -15.79 1.88 3.91
N ALA A 117 -15.23 0.94 3.15
CA ALA A 117 -15.94 0.18 2.14
C ALA A 117 -16.06 -1.29 2.53
N ASP A 118 -17.23 -1.86 2.37
CA ASP A 118 -17.47 -3.30 2.56
C ASP A 118 -17.18 -4.10 1.28
N ARG A 119 -17.18 -3.43 0.13
CA ARG A 119 -16.93 -4.02 -1.19
C ARG A 119 -16.10 -3.08 -2.07
N PHE A 120 -15.32 -3.63 -2.99
CA PHE A 120 -14.42 -2.85 -3.87
C PHE A 120 -15.17 -1.89 -4.81
N ASP A 121 -16.36 -2.24 -5.28
CA ASP A 121 -17.17 -1.35 -6.14
C ASP A 121 -17.54 -0.04 -5.45
N GLN A 122 -17.68 -0.04 -4.11
CA GLN A 122 -17.90 1.17 -3.34
C GLN A 122 -16.70 2.12 -3.36
N ILE A 123 -15.48 1.57 -3.47
CA ILE A 123 -14.26 2.39 -3.56
C ILE A 123 -14.23 3.16 -4.88
N LEU A 124 -14.65 2.53 -5.98
CA LEU A 124 -14.69 3.17 -7.30
C LEU A 124 -15.58 4.41 -7.35
N SER A 125 -16.62 4.45 -6.50
CA SER A 125 -17.50 5.62 -6.41
C SER A 125 -16.92 6.78 -5.60
N LEU A 126 -15.78 6.58 -4.93
CA LEU A 126 -15.07 7.59 -4.12
C LEU A 126 -13.93 8.24 -4.90
N LEU A 127 -13.51 7.67 -6.01
CA LEU A 127 -12.44 8.14 -6.89
C LEU A 127 -13.00 8.97 -8.06
#